data_d793e57a42b9a9edcdfca964169a8420
#
_entry.id   d793e57a42b9a9edcdfca964169a8420
#
_cell.length_a   1.000
_cell.length_b   1.000
_cell.length_c   1.000
_cell.angle_alpha   90.00
_cell.angle_beta   90.00
_cell.angle_gamma   90.00
#
_symmetry.space_group_name_H-M   'P 1'
#
loop_
_entity.id
_entity.type
_entity.pdbx_description
1 polymer ?
#
loop_
_entity_poly.entity_id
_entity_poly.type
_entity_poly.pdbx_seq_one_letter_code
_entity_poly.pdbx_strand_id
1 'polypeptide(L)'
;MHTPLLIVHIAAGTAGLVLGPVGLAVTDRFSWQPRVVALYQASVVLLCFTALGLVILKPQLWGLALVAVATLGAVIGAWAVRRRHRPGWASRHVRLMGGSYISLVTAFLVVNLGGPVAWVLPSLVGSPLIARAVRRAAAAREPVAL
;
A
#
# COMPACT_ATOMS: atom_id res chain seq x y z
N MET A 1 16.25 8.80 22.34
CA MET A 1 16.74 8.10 21.14
C MET A 1 15.63 7.71 20.13
N HIS A 2 14.36 8.09 20.33
CA HIS A 2 13.24 7.67 19.45
C HIS A 2 12.93 8.69 18.35
N THR A 3 13.40 9.92 18.48
CA THR A 3 13.08 11.03 17.57
C THR A 3 13.50 10.77 16.11
N PRO A 4 14.71 10.30 15.79
CA PRO A 4 15.09 10.07 14.41
C PRO A 4 14.29 8.95 13.75
N LEU A 5 13.97 7.87 14.48
CA LEU A 5 13.13 6.77 13.96
C LEU A 5 11.71 7.27 13.65
N LEU A 6 11.15 8.10 14.52
CA LEU A 6 9.84 8.70 14.33
C LEU A 6 9.81 9.66 13.14
N ILE A 7 10.85 10.48 12.95
CA ILE A 7 10.96 11.38 11.79
C ILE A 7 10.97 10.59 10.49
N VAL A 8 11.80 9.56 10.40
CA VAL A 8 11.88 8.69 9.23
C VAL A 8 10.53 8.00 8.98
N HIS A 9 9.86 7.52 10.04
CA HIS A 9 8.54 6.91 9.96
C HIS A 9 7.49 7.86 9.38
N ILE A 10 7.41 9.09 9.90
CA ILE A 10 6.47 10.12 9.42
C ILE A 10 6.77 10.48 7.96
N ALA A 11 8.04 10.71 7.62
CA ALA A 11 8.44 11.06 6.25
C ALA A 11 8.10 9.95 5.25
N ALA A 12 8.41 8.69 5.58
CA ALA A 12 8.08 7.52 4.75
C ALA A 12 6.56 7.33 4.63
N GLY A 13 5.80 7.53 5.72
CA GLY A 13 4.35 7.46 5.73
C GLY A 13 3.70 8.53 4.85
N THR A 14 4.14 9.77 4.98
CA THR A 14 3.65 10.88 4.15
C THR A 14 3.97 10.64 2.68
N ALA A 15 5.18 10.20 2.35
CA ALA A 15 5.55 9.84 0.98
C ALA A 15 4.65 8.73 0.42
N GLY A 16 4.39 7.67 1.19
CA GLY A 16 3.49 6.59 0.81
C GLY A 16 2.05 7.06 0.59
N LEU A 17 1.51 7.92 1.47
CA LEU A 17 0.16 8.48 1.34
C LEU A 17 0.00 9.32 0.06
N VAL A 18 1.02 10.09 -0.31
CA VAL A 18 0.99 10.93 -1.53
C VAL A 18 1.23 10.09 -2.79
N LEU A 19 2.22 9.20 -2.77
CA LEU A 19 2.60 8.40 -3.94
C LEU A 19 1.55 7.34 -4.31
N GLY A 20 0.75 6.87 -3.35
CA GLY A 20 -0.32 5.89 -3.60
C GLY A 20 -1.35 6.39 -4.63
N PRO A 21 -2.06 7.50 -4.37
CA PRO A 21 -3.02 8.07 -5.33
C PRO A 21 -2.35 8.51 -6.64
N VAL A 22 -1.14 9.08 -6.59
CA VAL A 22 -0.38 9.46 -7.78
C VAL A 22 -0.11 8.23 -8.65
N GLY A 23 0.33 7.11 -8.06
CA GLY A 23 0.56 5.86 -8.77
C GLY A 23 -0.70 5.25 -9.39
N LEU A 24 -1.87 5.48 -8.78
CA LEU A 24 -3.17 5.07 -9.34
C LEU A 24 -3.68 6.01 -10.44
N ALA A 25 -3.38 7.31 -10.33
CA ALA A 25 -3.81 8.32 -11.30
C ALA A 25 -2.94 8.31 -12.57
N VAL A 26 -1.66 7.93 -12.43
CA VAL A 26 -0.72 7.82 -13.56
C VAL A 26 -1.00 6.50 -14.28
N THR A 27 -1.78 6.60 -15.36
CA THR A 27 -2.06 5.48 -16.27
C THR A 27 -0.80 5.07 -17.04
N ASP A 28 -0.81 3.84 -17.61
CA ASP A 28 0.28 3.20 -18.37
C ASP A 28 0.90 4.05 -19.53
N ARG A 29 0.34 5.23 -19.80
CA ARG A 29 0.81 6.16 -20.84
C ARG A 29 2.06 6.96 -20.46
N PHE A 30 2.44 6.98 -19.17
CA PHE A 30 3.58 7.77 -18.71
C PHE A 30 4.79 6.89 -18.41
N SER A 31 5.93 7.16 -19.03
CA SER A 31 7.20 6.44 -18.88
C SER A 31 7.75 6.44 -17.44
N TRP A 32 7.28 7.35 -16.58
CA TRP A 32 7.71 7.48 -15.19
C TRP A 32 6.85 6.69 -14.18
N GLN A 33 5.73 6.10 -14.62
CA GLN A 33 4.87 5.27 -13.78
C GLN A 33 5.63 4.17 -13.02
N PRO A 34 6.56 3.40 -13.63
CA PRO A 34 7.29 2.38 -12.89
C PRO A 34 8.17 2.95 -11.77
N ARG A 35 8.66 4.19 -11.92
CA ARG A 35 9.44 4.87 -10.88
C ARG A 35 8.56 5.29 -9.71
N VAL A 36 7.36 5.82 -9.95
CA VAL A 36 6.40 6.19 -8.91
C VAL A 36 5.99 4.96 -8.10
N VAL A 37 5.68 3.85 -8.78
CA VAL A 37 5.35 2.59 -8.11
C VAL A 37 6.53 2.07 -7.27
N ALA A 38 7.75 2.15 -7.78
CA ALA A 38 8.95 1.72 -7.04
C ALA A 38 9.19 2.61 -5.81
N LEU A 39 9.04 3.94 -5.94
CA LEU A 39 9.17 4.88 -4.82
C LEU A 39 8.08 4.64 -3.76
N TYR A 40 6.85 4.40 -4.18
CA TYR A 40 5.78 4.02 -3.26
C TYR A 40 6.14 2.74 -2.48
N GLN A 41 6.56 1.68 -3.18
CA GLN A 41 6.95 0.42 -2.55
C GLN A 41 8.10 0.61 -1.56
N ALA A 42 9.14 1.36 -1.94
CA ALA A 42 10.27 1.66 -1.06
C ALA A 42 9.84 2.44 0.19
N SER A 43 8.97 3.45 0.03
CA SER A 43 8.43 4.24 1.15
C SER A 43 7.62 3.37 2.11
N VAL A 44 6.76 2.48 1.59
CA VAL A 44 5.94 1.59 2.42
C VAL A 44 6.80 0.53 3.13
N VAL A 45 7.80 -0.02 2.47
CA VAL A 45 8.76 -0.95 3.10
C VAL A 45 9.49 -0.27 4.27
N LEU A 46 10.03 0.92 4.03
CA LEU A 46 10.72 1.70 5.07
C LEU A 46 9.77 2.04 6.22
N LEU A 47 8.53 2.43 5.91
CA LEU A 47 7.48 2.69 6.90
C LEU A 47 7.20 1.45 7.77
N CYS A 48 7.05 0.27 7.16
CA CYS A 48 6.79 -0.96 7.90
C CYS A 48 7.95 -1.33 8.84
N PHE A 49 9.20 -1.22 8.38
CA PHE A 49 10.36 -1.49 9.24
C PHE A 49 10.46 -0.51 10.41
N THR A 50 10.24 0.78 10.16
CA THR A 50 10.24 1.79 11.23
C THR A 50 9.05 1.61 12.18
N ALA A 51 7.87 1.19 11.69
CA ALA A 51 6.72 0.86 12.52
C ALA A 51 7.03 -0.32 13.47
N LEU A 52 7.62 -1.40 12.95
CA LEU A 52 8.02 -2.55 13.77
C LEU A 52 9.06 -2.14 14.83
N GLY A 53 10.03 -1.28 14.46
CA GLY A 53 10.98 -0.71 15.43
C GLY A 53 10.29 0.11 16.53
N LEU A 54 9.26 0.89 16.19
CA LEU A 54 8.49 1.67 17.16
C LEU A 54 7.65 0.78 18.09
N VAL A 55 7.13 -0.34 17.61
CA VAL A 55 6.39 -1.31 18.44
C VAL A 55 7.29 -1.96 19.49
N ILE A 56 8.55 -2.25 19.17
CA ILE A 56 9.52 -2.76 20.16
C ILE A 56 9.67 -1.77 21.32
N LEU A 57 9.63 -0.48 21.03
CA LEU A 57 9.75 0.60 22.02
C LEU A 57 8.43 0.91 22.75
N LYS A 58 7.29 0.60 22.12
CA LYS A 58 5.93 0.82 22.65
C LYS A 58 5.06 -0.41 22.40
N PRO A 59 5.15 -1.46 23.24
CA PRO A 59 4.44 -2.74 23.04
C PRO A 59 2.92 -2.62 22.93
N GLN A 60 2.32 -1.57 23.50
CA GLN A 60 0.88 -1.34 23.40
C GLN A 60 0.37 -1.11 21.96
N LEU A 61 1.28 -0.88 21.01
CA LEU A 61 0.96 -0.70 19.59
C LEU A 61 1.00 -2.01 18.78
N TRP A 62 0.98 -3.18 19.45
CA TRP A 62 1.10 -4.49 18.79
C TRP A 62 0.07 -4.71 17.66
N GLY A 63 -1.14 -4.15 17.77
CA GLY A 63 -2.15 -4.22 16.70
C GLY A 63 -1.67 -3.57 15.40
N LEU A 64 -0.90 -2.47 15.50
CA LEU A 64 -0.29 -1.83 14.32
C LEU A 64 0.88 -2.64 13.77
N ALA A 65 1.55 -3.48 14.58
CA ALA A 65 2.56 -4.40 14.08
C ALA A 65 1.96 -5.44 13.13
N LEU A 66 0.77 -5.97 13.45
CA LEU A 66 0.06 -6.90 12.55
C LEU A 66 -0.28 -6.23 11.21
N VAL A 67 -0.75 -4.98 11.25
CA VAL A 67 -1.01 -4.19 10.04
C VAL A 67 0.28 -3.98 9.25
N ALA A 68 1.40 -3.64 9.90
CA ALA A 68 2.69 -3.44 9.24
C ALA A 68 3.20 -4.73 8.57
N VAL A 69 3.10 -5.89 9.23
CA VAL A 69 3.49 -7.18 8.66
C VAL A 69 2.61 -7.56 7.47
N ALA A 70 1.30 -7.40 7.58
CA ALA A 70 0.37 -7.66 6.48
C ALA A 70 0.63 -6.73 5.27
N THR A 71 0.90 -5.45 5.53
CA THR A 71 1.23 -4.45 4.51
C THR A 71 2.54 -4.79 3.81
N LEU A 72 3.57 -5.17 4.57
CA LEU A 72 4.86 -5.60 4.04
C LEU A 72 4.70 -6.83 3.15
N GLY A 73 3.94 -7.82 3.60
CA GLY A 73 3.61 -9.02 2.81
C GLY A 73 2.89 -8.68 1.50
N ALA A 74 1.94 -7.74 1.52
CA ALA A 74 1.24 -7.27 0.33
C ALA A 74 2.18 -6.59 -0.67
N VAL A 75 3.09 -5.72 -0.21
CA VAL A 75 4.05 -5.02 -1.09
C VAL A 75 5.07 -5.98 -1.68
N ILE A 76 5.63 -6.90 -0.89
CA ILE A 76 6.55 -7.94 -1.37
C ILE A 76 5.83 -8.87 -2.36
N GLY A 77 4.60 -9.27 -2.05
CA GLY A 77 3.76 -10.07 -2.93
C GLY A 77 3.48 -9.36 -4.26
N ALA A 78 3.16 -8.07 -4.24
CA ALA A 78 2.95 -7.26 -5.44
C ALA A 78 4.20 -7.21 -6.33
N TRP A 79 5.37 -7.05 -5.72
CA TRP A 79 6.65 -7.07 -6.42
C TRP A 79 6.96 -8.45 -7.04
N ALA A 80 6.75 -9.54 -6.29
CA ALA A 80 6.95 -10.90 -6.78
C ALA A 80 6.01 -11.27 -7.93
N VAL A 81 4.73 -10.88 -7.82
CA VAL A 81 3.72 -11.09 -8.87
C VAL A 81 4.10 -10.33 -10.14
N ARG A 82 4.56 -9.08 -10.00
CA ARG A 82 5.02 -8.26 -11.14
C ARG A 82 6.22 -8.88 -11.85
N ARG A 83 7.18 -9.44 -11.10
CA ARG A 83 8.37 -10.10 -11.69
C ARG A 83 8.04 -11.37 -12.46
N ARG A 84 7.07 -12.14 -11.99
CA ARG A 84 6.74 -13.45 -12.56
C ARG A 84 5.87 -13.38 -13.82
N HIS A 85 5.24 -12.28 -14.14
CA HIS A 85 4.40 -12.03 -15.32
C HIS A 85 3.43 -13.18 -15.70
N ARG A 86 2.93 -13.94 -14.73
CA ARG A 86 1.98 -15.04 -14.94
C ARG A 86 0.60 -14.48 -15.36
N PRO A 87 -0.25 -15.26 -16.05
CA PRO A 87 -1.61 -14.84 -16.40
C PRO A 87 -2.34 -14.23 -15.18
N GLY A 88 -3.00 -13.10 -15.39
CA GLY A 88 -3.70 -12.35 -14.32
C GLY A 88 -2.80 -11.60 -13.34
N TRP A 89 -1.50 -11.46 -13.61
CA TRP A 89 -0.57 -10.75 -12.73
C TRP A 89 -0.96 -9.29 -12.46
N ALA A 90 -1.51 -8.60 -13.47
CA ALA A 90 -1.89 -7.20 -13.33
C ALA A 90 -3.00 -7.00 -12.28
N SER A 91 -4.06 -7.82 -12.36
CA SER A 91 -5.16 -7.79 -11.41
C SER A 91 -4.71 -8.13 -9.99
N ARG A 92 -3.80 -9.11 -9.84
CA ARG A 92 -3.20 -9.45 -8.55
C ARG A 92 -2.32 -8.33 -8.01
N HIS A 93 -1.50 -7.71 -8.86
CA HIS A 93 -0.64 -6.58 -8.51
C HIS A 93 -1.48 -5.40 -8.01
N VAL A 94 -2.52 -5.00 -8.76
CA VAL A 94 -3.44 -3.92 -8.38
C VAL A 94 -4.12 -4.21 -7.04
N ARG A 95 -4.56 -5.45 -6.81
CA ARG A 95 -5.20 -5.85 -5.56
C ARG A 95 -4.25 -5.75 -4.37
N LEU A 96 -3.01 -6.22 -4.51
CA LEU A 96 -2.00 -6.18 -3.44
C LEU A 96 -1.54 -4.75 -3.14
N MET A 97 -1.31 -3.94 -4.18
CA MET A 97 -0.94 -2.54 -4.04
C MET A 97 -2.07 -1.71 -3.40
N GLY A 98 -3.31 -1.92 -3.85
CA GLY A 98 -4.46 -1.26 -3.26
C GLY A 98 -4.70 -1.69 -1.81
N GLY A 99 -4.55 -2.97 -1.50
CA GLY A 99 -4.61 -3.49 -0.13
C GLY A 99 -3.56 -2.86 0.78
N SER A 100 -2.31 -2.74 0.33
CA SER A 100 -1.25 -2.07 1.09
C SER A 100 -1.57 -0.59 1.34
N TYR A 101 -2.21 0.09 0.37
CA TYR A 101 -2.63 1.48 0.54
C TYR A 101 -3.78 1.64 1.55
N ILE A 102 -4.78 0.74 1.52
CA ILE A 102 -5.85 0.71 2.54
C ILE A 102 -5.23 0.54 3.93
N SER A 103 -4.31 -0.39 4.11
CA SER A 103 -3.63 -0.62 5.38
C SER A 103 -2.86 0.62 5.86
N LEU A 104 -2.20 1.32 4.95
CA LEU A 104 -1.49 2.57 5.23
C LEU A 104 -2.43 3.66 5.73
N VAL A 105 -3.56 3.88 5.03
CA VAL A 105 -4.59 4.85 5.44
C VAL A 105 -5.23 4.43 6.77
N THR A 106 -5.48 3.13 6.97
CA THR A 106 -6.02 2.61 8.24
C THR A 106 -5.07 2.92 9.39
N ALA A 107 -3.78 2.60 9.26
CA ALA A 107 -2.80 2.89 10.30
C ALA A 107 -2.74 4.39 10.61
N PHE A 108 -2.75 5.24 9.58
CA PHE A 108 -2.77 6.70 9.74
C PHE A 108 -4.00 7.19 10.51
N LEU A 109 -5.20 6.70 10.14
CA LEU A 109 -6.44 7.11 10.80
C LEU A 109 -6.52 6.57 12.24
N VAL A 110 -6.09 5.35 12.49
CA VAL A 110 -6.09 4.75 13.84
C VAL A 110 -5.22 5.54 14.80
N VAL A 111 -4.05 5.98 14.35
CA VAL A 111 -3.12 6.77 15.20
C VAL A 111 -3.63 8.18 15.45
N ASN A 112 -4.31 8.82 14.47
CA ASN A 112 -4.72 10.22 14.58
C ASN A 112 -6.13 10.41 15.14
N LEU A 113 -7.08 9.52 14.79
CA LEU A 113 -8.49 9.65 15.19
C LEU A 113 -8.87 8.66 16.27
N GLY A 114 -8.23 7.50 16.32
CA GLY A 114 -8.61 6.41 17.22
C GLY A 114 -9.98 5.79 16.89
N GLY A 115 -10.42 4.90 17.76
CA GLY A 115 -11.77 4.30 17.69
C GLY A 115 -11.97 3.27 16.58
N PRO A 116 -13.09 2.51 16.63
CA PRO A 116 -13.35 1.40 15.72
C PRO A 116 -13.62 1.85 14.26
N VAL A 117 -14.13 3.07 14.07
CA VAL A 117 -14.43 3.63 12.74
C VAL A 117 -13.15 3.77 11.93
N ALA A 118 -12.03 4.17 12.53
CA ALA A 118 -10.74 4.31 11.86
C ALA A 118 -10.21 2.97 11.31
N TRP A 119 -10.58 1.85 11.91
CA TRP A 119 -10.21 0.51 11.45
C TRP A 119 -11.03 0.05 10.23
N VAL A 120 -12.28 0.45 10.13
CA VAL A 120 -13.23 -0.10 9.15
C VAL A 120 -13.41 0.81 7.94
N LEU A 121 -13.44 2.12 8.15
CA LEU A 121 -13.74 3.12 7.11
C LEU A 121 -12.86 3.02 5.86
N PRO A 122 -11.51 2.90 5.96
CA PRO A 122 -10.67 2.80 4.78
C PRO A 122 -10.94 1.55 3.94
N SER A 123 -11.28 0.44 4.59
CA SER A 123 -11.64 -0.81 3.92
C SER A 123 -12.99 -0.72 3.21
N LEU A 124 -13.99 -0.08 3.81
CA LEU A 124 -15.31 0.14 3.20
C LEU A 124 -15.22 1.00 1.95
N VAL A 125 -14.43 2.07 1.99
CA VAL A 125 -14.27 2.98 0.83
C VAL A 125 -13.29 2.41 -0.19
N GLY A 126 -12.18 1.86 0.26
CA GLY A 126 -11.09 1.39 -0.60
C GLY A 126 -11.41 0.11 -1.37
N SER A 127 -12.14 -0.85 -0.75
CA SER A 127 -12.44 -2.13 -1.40
C SER A 127 -13.22 -2.00 -2.71
N PRO A 128 -14.29 -1.20 -2.82
CA PRO A 128 -14.99 -1.01 -4.11
C PRO A 128 -14.12 -0.29 -5.15
N LEU A 129 -13.24 0.63 -4.73
CA LEU A 129 -12.32 1.30 -5.64
C LEU A 129 -11.28 0.32 -6.20
N ILE A 130 -10.71 -0.53 -5.35
CA ILE A 130 -9.80 -1.60 -5.79
C ILE A 130 -10.52 -2.57 -6.73
N ALA A 131 -11.75 -2.99 -6.40
CA ALA A 131 -12.52 -3.88 -7.25
C ALA A 131 -12.77 -3.29 -8.65
N ARG A 132 -13.03 -1.99 -8.74
CA ARG A 132 -13.14 -1.26 -10.03
C ARG A 132 -11.81 -1.24 -10.78
N ALA A 133 -10.70 -0.92 -10.10
CA ALA A 133 -9.37 -0.90 -10.69
C ALA A 133 -8.94 -2.28 -11.19
N VAL A 134 -9.21 -3.34 -10.44
CA VAL A 134 -8.95 -4.74 -10.84
C VAL A 134 -9.72 -5.11 -12.10
N ARG A 135 -11.01 -4.77 -12.18
CA ARG A 135 -11.82 -5.01 -13.40
C ARG A 135 -11.28 -4.29 -14.62
N ARG A 136 -10.86 -3.02 -14.46
CA ARG A 136 -10.22 -2.25 -15.55
C ARG A 136 -8.90 -2.87 -16.00
N ALA A 137 -8.06 -3.31 -15.05
CA ALA A 137 -6.78 -3.95 -15.35
C ALA A 137 -6.96 -5.32 -16.05
N ALA A 138 -8.05 -6.05 -15.78
CA ALA A 138 -8.39 -7.28 -16.47
C ALA A 138 -8.85 -7.00 -17.91
N ALA A 139 -9.81 -6.08 -18.09
CA ALA A 139 -10.36 -5.74 -19.39
C ALA A 139 -9.34 -5.16 -20.37
N ALA A 140 -8.36 -4.37 -19.87
CA ALA A 140 -7.31 -3.78 -20.71
C ALA A 140 -6.32 -4.80 -21.30
N ARG A 141 -6.40 -6.08 -20.92
CA ARG A 141 -5.48 -7.16 -21.32
C ARG A 141 -6.17 -8.37 -21.95
N GLU A 142 -7.48 -8.32 -22.11
CA GLU A 142 -8.15 -9.28 -22.97
C GLU A 142 -7.77 -8.97 -24.43
N PRO A 143 -7.22 -9.97 -25.19
CA PRO A 143 -7.02 -9.77 -26.61
C PRO A 143 -8.40 -9.51 -27.22
N VAL A 144 -8.51 -8.43 -28.02
CA VAL A 144 -9.67 -8.21 -28.88
C VAL A 144 -9.79 -9.46 -29.76
N ALA A 145 -10.78 -10.31 -29.50
CA ALA A 145 -11.10 -11.43 -30.38
C ALA A 145 -11.55 -10.81 -31.72
N LEU A 146 -10.66 -10.87 -32.71
CA LEU A 146 -10.93 -10.58 -34.10
C LEU A 146 -11.67 -11.77 -34.72
#